data_4c490ae5d1b1ed1268aa5d4ca3e39dda
#
_entry.id   4c490ae5d1b1ed1268aa5d4ca3e39dda
#
_cell.length_a   1.000
_cell.length_b   1.000
_cell.length_c   1.000
_cell.angle_alpha   90.00
_cell.angle_beta   90.00
_cell.angle_gamma   90.00
#
_symmetry.space_group_name_H-M   'P 1'
#
loop_
_entity.id
_entity.type
_entity.pdbx_description
1 polymer ?
#
loop_
_entity_poly.entity_id
_entity_poly.type
_entity_poly.pdbx_seq_one_letter_code
_entity_poly.pdbx_strand_id
1 'polypeptide(L)'
;MTHTQGRGKFPRFYEGVIRFKKHHSLRAIALRLGYSEVDYSNRLKKRFNTNQPESKLFVDDVIAFTKESGDYSMIDGLCKEVGLCTPMPFNYNSQANLNTEFLVATKALGEMAEQLNVNKLSANGVSRLSSSIHTLVASAMTIGYAAESRFGGISMAMMFGDMSSGVLS
;
A
#
# COMPACT_ATOMS: atom_id res chain seq x y z
N MET A 1 -4.18 30.03 10.93
CA MET A 1 -4.81 29.17 11.95
C MET A 1 -5.31 27.93 11.23
N THR A 2 -4.60 26.82 11.38
CA THR A 2 -4.89 25.55 10.71
C THR A 2 -5.97 24.82 11.49
N HIS A 3 -7.14 24.64 10.88
CA HIS A 3 -8.24 23.86 11.45
C HIS A 3 -7.85 22.39 11.61
N THR A 4 -7.35 22.02 12.78
CA THR A 4 -6.97 20.66 13.16
C THR A 4 -8.13 19.90 13.86
N GLN A 5 -9.37 20.36 13.76
CA GLN A 5 -10.48 19.88 14.60
C GLN A 5 -11.27 18.67 14.07
N GLY A 6 -10.84 18.00 13.02
CA GLY A 6 -11.56 16.81 12.52
C GLY A 6 -10.75 15.51 12.42
N ARG A 7 -9.47 15.55 12.74
CA ARG A 7 -8.55 14.41 12.55
C ARG A 7 -8.52 13.41 13.72
N GLY A 8 -9.59 13.32 14.48
CA GLY A 8 -9.91 12.36 15.53
C GLY A 8 -8.86 11.28 15.87
N LYS A 9 -9.30 10.04 15.98
CA LYS A 9 -8.49 8.92 16.45
C LYS A 9 -7.45 8.40 15.44
N PHE A 10 -7.55 8.72 14.13
CA PHE A 10 -6.78 8.10 13.05
C PHE A 10 -6.21 9.13 12.06
N PRO A 11 -5.26 10.00 12.48
CA PRO A 11 -4.81 11.13 11.67
C PRO A 11 -4.13 10.70 10.37
N ARG A 12 -3.31 9.63 10.38
CA ARG A 12 -2.59 9.14 9.20
C ARG A 12 -3.53 8.55 8.16
N PHE A 13 -4.56 7.84 8.60
CA PHE A 13 -5.60 7.34 7.71
C PHE A 13 -6.33 8.49 7.00
N TYR A 14 -6.76 9.51 7.75
CA TYR A 14 -7.43 10.67 7.16
C TYR A 14 -6.52 11.50 6.24
N GLU A 15 -5.22 11.53 6.48
CA GLU A 15 -4.26 12.11 5.53
C GLU A 15 -4.23 11.33 4.21
N GLY A 16 -4.31 10.02 4.26
CA GLY A 16 -4.47 9.16 3.08
C GLY A 16 -5.74 9.48 2.30
N VAL A 17 -6.89 9.65 2.98
CA VAL A 17 -8.17 10.04 2.37
C VAL A 17 -8.07 11.44 1.73
N ILE A 18 -7.41 12.40 2.37
CA ILE A 18 -7.22 13.76 1.82
C ILE A 18 -6.35 13.71 0.56
N ARG A 19 -5.25 12.93 0.55
CA ARG A 19 -4.40 12.74 -0.64
C ARG A 19 -5.22 12.15 -1.79
N PHE A 20 -5.96 11.08 -1.53
CA PHE A 20 -6.83 10.46 -2.52
C PHE A 20 -7.80 11.47 -3.15
N LYS A 21 -8.47 12.27 -2.33
CA LYS A 21 -9.43 13.32 -2.79
C LYS A 21 -8.77 14.43 -3.61
N LYS A 22 -7.47 14.68 -3.43
CA LYS A 22 -6.74 15.67 -4.25
C LYS A 22 -6.48 15.17 -5.67
N HIS A 23 -6.28 13.86 -5.81
CA HIS A 23 -5.93 13.26 -7.09
C HIS A 23 -7.15 12.81 -7.88
N HIS A 24 -8.28 12.55 -7.21
CA HIS A 24 -9.44 11.91 -7.83
C HIS A 24 -10.76 12.62 -7.52
N SER A 25 -11.66 12.63 -8.51
CA SER A 25 -13.06 13.01 -8.33
C SER A 25 -13.81 11.82 -7.70
N LEU A 26 -14.20 11.94 -6.44
CA LEU A 26 -15.00 10.92 -5.76
C LEU A 26 -16.30 10.61 -6.50
N ARG A 27 -16.95 11.65 -7.08
CA ARG A 27 -18.19 11.50 -7.85
C ARG A 27 -17.96 10.63 -9.09
N ALA A 28 -16.90 10.91 -9.85
CA ALA A 28 -16.61 10.16 -11.06
C ALA A 28 -16.31 8.68 -10.77
N ILE A 29 -15.56 8.38 -9.69
CA ILE A 29 -15.31 7.01 -9.26
C ILE A 29 -16.61 6.33 -8.79
N ALA A 30 -17.42 7.01 -7.98
CA ALA A 30 -18.67 6.45 -7.49
C ALA A 30 -19.62 6.05 -8.64
N LEU A 31 -19.73 6.89 -9.67
CA LEU A 31 -20.55 6.57 -10.85
C LEU A 31 -20.03 5.35 -11.62
N ARG A 32 -18.68 5.20 -11.77
CA ARG A 32 -18.08 4.01 -12.39
C ARG A 32 -18.31 2.74 -11.57
N LEU A 33 -18.36 2.87 -10.25
CA LEU A 33 -18.72 1.78 -9.33
C LEU A 33 -20.22 1.45 -9.31
N GLY A 34 -21.04 2.16 -10.09
CA GLY A 34 -22.48 1.90 -10.20
C GLY A 34 -23.34 2.60 -9.15
N TYR A 35 -22.78 3.50 -8.35
CA TYR A 35 -23.58 4.33 -7.43
C TYR A 35 -24.36 5.37 -8.19
N SER A 36 -25.63 5.61 -7.77
CA SER A 36 -26.42 6.71 -8.30
C SER A 36 -25.91 8.08 -7.80
N GLU A 37 -26.29 9.15 -8.50
CA GLU A 37 -26.02 10.52 -8.04
C GLU A 37 -26.62 10.80 -6.66
N VAL A 38 -27.78 10.23 -6.39
CA VAL A 38 -28.48 10.36 -5.12
C VAL A 38 -27.70 9.67 -4.00
N ASP A 39 -27.20 8.46 -4.25
CA ASP A 39 -26.38 7.73 -3.27
C ASP A 39 -25.07 8.45 -3.00
N TYR A 40 -24.41 8.95 -4.06
CA TYR A 40 -23.19 9.74 -3.89
C TYR A 40 -23.45 10.96 -3.01
N SER A 41 -24.48 11.77 -3.33
CA SER A 41 -24.76 13.03 -2.64
C SER A 41 -25.18 12.82 -1.18
N ASN A 42 -26.01 11.82 -0.93
CA ASN A 42 -26.62 11.59 0.38
C ASN A 42 -25.74 10.77 1.33
N ARG A 43 -24.93 9.86 0.81
CA ARG A 43 -24.21 8.87 1.60
C ARG A 43 -22.68 8.98 1.45
N LEU A 44 -22.15 8.78 0.24
CA LEU A 44 -20.70 8.69 0.01
C LEU A 44 -19.98 10.02 0.27
N LYS A 45 -20.49 11.12 -0.22
CA LYS A 45 -19.92 12.46 0.02
C LYS A 45 -19.76 12.77 1.50
N LYS A 46 -20.71 12.34 2.33
CA LYS A 46 -20.66 12.51 3.78
C LYS A 46 -19.59 11.58 4.41
N ARG A 47 -19.52 10.32 3.97
CA ARG A 47 -18.52 9.33 4.48
C ARG A 47 -17.09 9.77 4.21
N PHE A 48 -16.84 10.34 3.04
CA PHE A 48 -15.51 10.87 2.68
C PHE A 48 -15.23 12.27 3.23
N ASN A 49 -16.13 12.83 4.05
CA ASN A 49 -15.92 14.14 4.65
C ASN A 49 -15.08 14.03 5.92
N THR A 50 -13.78 14.30 5.79
CA THR A 50 -12.81 14.23 6.88
C THR A 50 -13.01 15.31 7.97
N ASN A 51 -13.90 16.27 7.75
CA ASN A 51 -14.22 17.33 8.72
C ASN A 51 -15.42 16.99 9.61
N GLN A 52 -16.11 15.89 9.34
CA GLN A 52 -17.25 15.44 10.15
C GLN A 52 -16.82 14.23 11.00
N PRO A 53 -16.68 14.37 12.32
CA PRO A 53 -16.19 13.31 13.20
C PRO A 53 -17.12 12.08 13.25
N GLU A 54 -18.38 12.25 12.88
CA GLU A 54 -19.41 11.19 12.85
C GLU A 54 -19.43 10.41 11.53
N SER A 55 -18.78 10.90 10.48
CA SER A 55 -18.78 10.23 9.20
C SER A 55 -17.85 9.02 9.27
N LYS A 56 -18.44 7.82 9.20
CA LYS A 56 -17.69 6.56 9.15
C LYS A 56 -17.46 6.17 7.70
N LEU A 57 -16.20 6.18 7.28
CA LEU A 57 -15.81 5.59 6.01
C LEU A 57 -15.72 4.06 6.21
N PHE A 58 -16.47 3.30 5.42
CA PHE A 58 -16.44 1.84 5.50
C PHE A 58 -15.23 1.26 4.76
N VAL A 59 -14.74 0.14 5.24
CA VAL A 59 -13.62 -0.58 4.62
C VAL A 59 -13.94 -0.97 3.18
N ASP A 60 -15.18 -1.37 2.91
CA ASP A 60 -15.65 -1.72 1.56
C ASP A 60 -15.54 -0.54 0.59
N ASP A 61 -15.91 0.67 1.03
CA ASP A 61 -15.75 1.89 0.24
C ASP A 61 -14.26 2.16 -0.06
N VAL A 62 -13.38 1.99 0.94
CA VAL A 62 -11.93 2.17 0.76
C VAL A 62 -11.39 1.19 -0.27
N ILE A 63 -11.76 -0.09 -0.17
CA ILE A 63 -11.30 -1.14 -1.10
C ILE A 63 -11.84 -0.87 -2.50
N ALA A 64 -13.13 -0.58 -2.65
CA ALA A 64 -13.76 -0.36 -3.95
C ALA A 64 -13.14 0.85 -4.67
N PHE A 65 -12.99 1.98 -3.97
CA PHE A 65 -12.41 3.18 -4.54
C PHE A 65 -10.92 3.02 -4.87
N THR A 66 -10.16 2.30 -4.04
CA THR A 66 -8.75 1.97 -4.31
C THR A 66 -8.61 1.10 -5.55
N LYS A 67 -9.41 0.04 -5.67
CA LYS A 67 -9.39 -0.86 -6.84
C LYS A 67 -9.74 -0.13 -8.14
N GLU A 68 -10.78 0.70 -8.11
CA GLU A 68 -11.26 1.41 -9.29
C GLU A 68 -10.29 2.50 -9.75
N SER A 69 -9.59 3.16 -8.83
CA SER A 69 -8.65 4.25 -9.15
C SER A 69 -7.22 3.79 -9.35
N GLY A 70 -6.82 2.66 -8.78
CA GLY A 70 -5.42 2.25 -8.67
C GLY A 70 -4.59 3.09 -7.68
N ASP A 71 -5.22 4.01 -6.93
CA ASP A 71 -4.53 4.88 -5.95
C ASP A 71 -4.61 4.28 -4.54
N TYR A 72 -3.47 3.86 -4.02
CA TYR A 72 -3.33 3.23 -2.71
C TYR A 72 -3.23 4.22 -1.55
N SER A 73 -3.41 5.52 -1.76
CA SER A 73 -3.21 6.55 -0.72
C SER A 73 -4.02 6.30 0.55
N MET A 74 -5.25 5.79 0.44
CA MET A 74 -6.10 5.48 1.60
C MET A 74 -5.59 4.25 2.35
N ILE A 75 -5.20 3.20 1.64
CA ILE A 75 -4.64 1.98 2.22
C ILE A 75 -3.27 2.28 2.85
N ASP A 76 -2.43 3.10 2.20
CA ASP A 76 -1.16 3.58 2.76
C ASP A 76 -1.38 4.32 4.10
N GLY A 77 -2.37 5.20 4.14
CA GLY A 77 -2.74 5.89 5.37
C GLY A 77 -3.18 4.93 6.48
N LEU A 78 -3.97 3.90 6.14
CA LEU A 78 -4.40 2.87 7.09
C LEU A 78 -3.22 2.04 7.60
N CYS A 79 -2.34 1.58 6.72
CA CYS A 79 -1.13 0.83 7.10
C CYS A 79 -0.24 1.65 8.05
N LYS A 80 0.00 2.92 7.74
CA LYS A 80 0.76 3.83 8.60
C LYS A 80 0.12 4.08 9.95
N GLU A 81 -1.22 4.09 10.03
CA GLU A 81 -1.94 4.26 11.29
C GLU A 81 -1.70 3.10 12.25
N VAL A 82 -1.61 1.88 11.73
CA VAL A 82 -1.36 0.66 12.52
C VAL A 82 0.13 0.29 12.61
N GLY A 83 1.03 1.17 12.16
CA GLY A 83 2.47 0.96 12.25
C GLY A 83 3.06 0.03 11.19
N LEU A 84 2.31 -0.25 10.13
CA LEU A 84 2.79 -1.04 8.99
C LEU A 84 3.45 -0.14 7.93
N CYS A 85 4.28 -0.74 7.09
CA CYS A 85 4.86 -0.06 5.93
C CYS A 85 3.81 0.19 4.83
N THR A 86 4.16 1.06 3.89
CA THR A 86 3.34 1.36 2.70
C THR A 86 3.03 0.08 1.94
N PRO A 87 1.76 -0.18 1.58
CA PRO A 87 1.38 -1.34 0.81
C PRO A 87 2.01 -1.30 -0.58
N MET A 88 2.54 -2.43 -1.00
CA MET A 88 3.13 -2.59 -2.32
C MET A 88 2.31 -3.60 -3.12
N PRO A 89 1.87 -3.24 -4.35
CA PRO A 89 1.27 -4.22 -5.23
C PRO A 89 2.32 -5.26 -5.63
N PHE A 90 1.98 -6.53 -5.55
CA PHE A 90 2.80 -7.61 -6.07
C PHE A 90 1.98 -8.52 -6.99
N ASN A 91 2.67 -9.29 -7.80
CA ASN A 91 2.02 -10.15 -8.77
C ASN A 91 1.62 -11.49 -8.12
N TYR A 92 0.31 -11.73 -7.99
CA TYR A 92 -0.25 -13.01 -7.55
C TYR A 92 -0.19 -14.06 -8.66
N ASN A 93 0.98 -14.27 -9.25
CA ASN A 93 1.17 -15.23 -10.31
C ASN A 93 1.77 -16.54 -9.78
N SER A 94 0.92 -17.56 -9.58
CA SER A 94 1.35 -18.90 -9.17
C SER A 94 2.27 -19.59 -10.19
N GLN A 95 2.25 -19.14 -11.45
CA GLN A 95 3.08 -19.65 -12.56
C GLN A 95 4.33 -18.78 -12.79
N ALA A 96 4.62 -17.82 -11.92
CA ALA A 96 5.80 -16.97 -12.05
C ALA A 96 7.07 -17.83 -12.15
N ASN A 97 7.99 -17.45 -13.05
CA ASN A 97 9.28 -18.11 -13.15
C ASN A 97 10.16 -17.68 -11.97
N LEU A 98 10.36 -18.60 -11.02
CA LEU A 98 11.11 -18.34 -9.79
C LEU A 98 12.53 -17.86 -10.05
N ASN A 99 13.19 -18.40 -11.09
CA ASN A 99 14.57 -17.98 -11.44
C ASN A 99 14.56 -16.53 -11.96
N THR A 100 13.59 -16.16 -12.79
CA THR A 100 13.46 -14.78 -13.28
C THR A 100 13.20 -13.81 -12.13
N GLU A 101 12.28 -14.14 -11.24
CA GLU A 101 11.98 -13.30 -10.08
C GLU A 101 13.19 -13.19 -9.14
N PHE A 102 13.94 -14.26 -8.94
CA PHE A 102 15.17 -14.25 -8.16
C PHE A 102 16.24 -13.33 -8.78
N LEU A 103 16.40 -13.37 -10.10
CA LEU A 103 17.33 -12.47 -10.80
C LEU A 103 16.90 -11.00 -10.67
N VAL A 104 15.60 -10.70 -10.76
CA VAL A 104 15.06 -9.35 -10.54
C VAL A 104 15.35 -8.88 -9.11
N ALA A 105 15.12 -9.73 -8.12
CA ALA A 105 15.42 -9.42 -6.71
C ALA A 105 16.92 -9.17 -6.49
N THR A 106 17.79 -10.02 -7.07
CA THR A 106 19.25 -9.88 -6.97
C THR A 106 19.73 -8.58 -7.63
N LYS A 107 19.20 -8.22 -8.78
CA LYS A 107 19.50 -6.95 -9.46
C LYS A 107 19.11 -5.76 -8.58
N ALA A 108 17.90 -5.77 -8.03
CA ALA A 108 17.42 -4.71 -7.13
C ALA A 108 18.31 -4.56 -5.89
N LEU A 109 18.80 -5.67 -5.33
CA LEU A 109 19.74 -5.66 -4.22
C LEU A 109 21.09 -5.03 -4.59
N GLY A 110 21.62 -5.33 -5.79
CA GLY A 110 22.83 -4.71 -6.33
C GLY A 110 22.66 -3.19 -6.50
N GLU A 111 21.54 -2.74 -7.09
CA GLU A 111 21.22 -1.32 -7.24
C GLU A 111 21.12 -0.61 -5.89
N MET A 112 20.54 -1.27 -4.87
CA MET A 112 20.51 -0.74 -3.49
C MET A 112 21.92 -0.55 -2.93
N ALA A 113 22.79 -1.56 -3.10
CA ALA A 113 24.16 -1.50 -2.63
C ALA A 113 24.94 -0.35 -3.29
N GLU A 114 24.76 -0.12 -4.59
CA GLU A 114 25.36 1.02 -5.30
C GLU A 114 24.88 2.36 -4.73
N GLN A 115 23.58 2.51 -4.47
CA GLN A 115 23.02 3.75 -3.92
C GLN A 115 23.50 4.01 -2.48
N LEU A 116 23.70 2.98 -1.68
CA LEU A 116 24.16 3.10 -0.29
C LEU A 116 25.67 3.36 -0.18
N ASN A 117 26.43 3.05 -1.23
CA ASN A 117 27.89 3.26 -1.26
C ASN A 117 28.29 4.72 -1.55
N VAL A 118 27.34 5.62 -1.76
CA VAL A 118 27.63 7.05 -1.94
C VAL A 118 27.56 7.79 -0.60
N ASN A 119 28.54 8.67 -0.35
CA ASN A 119 28.66 9.42 0.89
C ASN A 119 27.47 10.35 1.21
N LYS A 120 26.68 10.74 0.18
CA LYS A 120 25.46 11.54 0.33
C LYS A 120 24.42 11.11 -0.69
N LEU A 121 23.29 10.67 -0.22
CA LEU A 121 22.13 10.38 -1.08
C LEU A 121 21.52 11.68 -1.59
N SER A 122 21.50 11.86 -2.91
CA SER A 122 20.71 12.92 -3.56
C SER A 122 19.21 12.57 -3.54
N ALA A 123 18.33 13.54 -3.81
CA ALA A 123 16.89 13.28 -3.94
C ALA A 123 16.60 12.16 -4.98
N ASN A 124 17.32 12.15 -6.10
CA ASN A 124 17.23 11.08 -7.11
C ASN A 124 17.76 9.74 -6.56
N GLY A 125 18.81 9.76 -5.75
CA GLY A 125 19.35 8.56 -5.10
C GLY A 125 18.35 7.94 -4.12
N VAL A 126 17.66 8.76 -3.33
CA VAL A 126 16.57 8.31 -2.43
C VAL A 126 15.42 7.69 -3.23
N SER A 127 15.02 8.31 -4.34
CA SER A 127 13.96 7.78 -5.20
C SER A 127 14.36 6.44 -5.82
N ARG A 128 15.58 6.30 -6.33
CA ARG A 128 16.11 5.03 -6.87
C ARG A 128 16.19 3.95 -5.80
N LEU A 129 16.72 4.28 -4.62
CA LEU A 129 16.77 3.36 -3.49
C LEU A 129 15.38 2.85 -3.11
N SER A 130 14.41 3.75 -3.01
CA SER A 130 13.00 3.40 -2.75
C SER A 130 12.45 2.47 -3.84
N SER A 131 12.71 2.76 -5.11
CA SER A 131 12.27 1.91 -6.23
C SER A 131 12.89 0.51 -6.16
N SER A 132 14.19 0.41 -5.87
CA SER A 132 14.88 -0.89 -5.75
C SER A 132 14.38 -1.70 -4.56
N ILE A 133 14.09 -1.04 -3.41
CA ILE A 133 13.44 -1.69 -2.27
C ILE A 133 12.08 -2.25 -2.67
N HIS A 134 11.25 -1.46 -3.38
CA HIS A 134 9.94 -1.92 -3.84
C HIS A 134 10.06 -3.13 -4.76
N THR A 135 10.99 -3.10 -5.72
CA THR A 135 11.21 -4.21 -6.65
C THR A 135 11.66 -5.46 -5.91
N LEU A 136 12.61 -5.35 -4.98
CA LEU A 136 13.09 -6.47 -4.17
C LEU A 136 11.96 -7.13 -3.39
N VAL A 137 11.16 -6.35 -2.68
CA VAL A 137 10.05 -6.86 -1.87
C VAL A 137 8.98 -7.48 -2.76
N ALA A 138 8.60 -6.84 -3.87
CA ALA A 138 7.61 -7.37 -4.81
C ALA A 138 8.04 -8.72 -5.40
N SER A 139 9.30 -8.85 -5.83
CA SER A 139 9.83 -10.13 -6.35
C SER A 139 9.89 -11.20 -5.26
N ALA A 140 10.32 -10.87 -4.05
CA ALA A 140 10.35 -11.80 -2.92
C ALA A 140 8.94 -12.32 -2.59
N MET A 141 7.93 -11.46 -2.57
CA MET A 141 6.52 -11.83 -2.35
C MET A 141 5.98 -12.71 -3.49
N THR A 142 6.33 -12.40 -4.75
CA THR A 142 5.94 -13.22 -5.92
C THR A 142 6.57 -14.61 -5.83
N ILE A 143 7.84 -14.72 -5.46
CA ILE A 143 8.52 -16.00 -5.25
C ILE A 143 7.83 -16.79 -4.14
N GLY A 144 7.57 -16.17 -3.00
CA GLY A 144 6.89 -16.80 -1.86
C GLY A 144 5.52 -17.35 -2.25
N TYR A 145 4.71 -16.53 -2.91
CA TYR A 145 3.37 -16.93 -3.38
C TYR A 145 3.42 -18.09 -4.40
N ALA A 146 4.33 -18.00 -5.38
CA ALA A 146 4.47 -19.04 -6.39
C ALA A 146 5.00 -20.35 -5.79
N ALA A 147 5.91 -20.28 -4.83
CA ALA A 147 6.40 -21.44 -4.10
C ALA A 147 5.30 -22.09 -3.25
N GLU A 148 4.54 -21.30 -2.48
CA GLU A 148 3.42 -21.79 -1.68
C GLU A 148 2.36 -22.48 -2.55
N SER A 149 2.02 -21.87 -3.68
CA SER A 149 1.04 -22.41 -4.62
C SER A 149 1.47 -23.75 -5.25
N ARG A 150 2.78 -23.97 -5.45
CA ARG A 150 3.32 -25.18 -6.10
C ARG A 150 3.61 -26.31 -5.14
N PHE A 151 4.10 -25.98 -3.95
CA PHE A 151 4.59 -26.98 -2.99
C PHE A 151 3.65 -27.24 -1.83
N GLY A 152 2.55 -26.53 -1.73
CA GLY A 152 1.44 -26.72 -0.80
C GLY A 152 1.87 -26.91 0.65
N GLY A 153 1.72 -25.90 1.49
CA GLY A 153 1.83 -26.10 2.94
C GLY A 153 2.90 -25.30 3.68
N ILE A 154 3.68 -24.47 3.01
CA ILE A 154 4.54 -23.50 3.72
C ILE A 154 3.82 -22.16 3.70
N SER A 155 3.11 -21.87 4.79
CA SER A 155 2.48 -20.54 4.93
C SER A 155 3.53 -19.45 4.89
N MET A 156 3.34 -18.43 4.06
CA MET A 156 4.20 -17.22 4.05
C MET A 156 4.32 -16.59 5.44
N ALA A 157 3.32 -16.75 6.29
CA ALA A 157 3.38 -16.33 7.70
C ALA A 157 4.50 -17.03 8.48
N MET A 158 4.84 -18.28 8.14
CA MET A 158 5.98 -18.96 8.76
C MET A 158 7.33 -18.46 8.26
N MET A 159 7.43 -18.06 6.97
CA MET A 159 8.70 -17.53 6.44
C MET A 159 9.09 -16.19 7.05
N PHE A 160 8.14 -15.36 7.45
CA PHE A 160 8.40 -14.03 8.02
C PHE A 160 8.18 -13.96 9.54
N GLY A 161 7.40 -14.88 10.11
CA GLY A 161 7.08 -14.93 11.54
C GLY A 161 8.22 -15.46 12.41
N ASP A 162 9.01 -16.39 11.91
CA ASP A 162 10.08 -17.03 12.69
C ASP A 162 11.38 -16.19 12.76
N MET A 163 11.52 -15.19 11.90
CA MET A 163 12.69 -14.29 11.96
C MET A 163 12.60 -13.26 13.10
N SER A 164 11.43 -13.06 13.71
CA SER A 164 11.27 -12.13 14.84
C SER A 164 11.55 -12.77 16.21
N SER A 165 11.53 -14.09 16.33
CA SER A 165 11.76 -14.79 17.60
C SER A 165 13.25 -15.10 17.91
N GLY A 166 14.16 -14.89 16.96
CA GLY A 166 15.58 -15.24 17.07
C GLY A 166 16.52 -14.12 17.55
N VAL A 167 16.03 -12.92 17.85
CA VAL A 167 16.88 -11.74 18.15
C VAL A 167 16.82 -11.29 19.63
N LEU A 168 16.12 -12.02 20.49
CA LEU A 168 16.08 -11.73 21.93
C LEU A 168 16.39 -13.00 22.76
N SER A 169 17.63 -13.41 22.72
CA SER A 169 18.21 -14.27 23.77
C SER A 169 19.68 -13.98 23.93
#